data_f7c30c96775ef40910d28a60975bc87a
#
_entry.id   f7c30c96775ef40910d28a60975bc87a
#
_cell.length_a   1.000
_cell.length_b   1.000
_cell.length_c   1.000
_cell.angle_alpha   90.00
_cell.angle_beta   90.00
_cell.angle_gamma   90.00
#
_symmetry.space_group_name_H-M   'P 1'
#
loop_
_entity.id
_entity.type
_entity.pdbx_description
1 polymer ?
#
loop_
_entity_poly.entity_id
_entity_poly.type
_entity_poly.pdbx_seq_one_letter_code
_entity_poly.pdbx_strand_id
1 'polypeptide(L)'
;IFADIEGLQIDGVERSPEDWRETPENSIIFYDEAQQHERFRSGTSANKDEIVQKLQVHRHTGHDIYFITQSTRFLNSFVTDLIGEHYHLHRPYGAKLASVYYWRGAQKQPNSEAAKERSENNFQSVYPKDVFKLYKSATAHHVKFKIPTKILGTFAIALGMLGFVLYLVYKPETQSFFTGKPVQEKQGIQKELEQQQVSELDKKVKLCQEQFKWTKQQCL
;
A
#
# COMPACT_ATOMS: atom_id res chain seq x y z
N ILE A 1 10.43 -35.54 -7.14
CA ILE A 1 10.35 -34.13 -7.50
C ILE A 1 11.57 -33.77 -8.32
N PHE A 2 11.35 -33.02 -9.40
CA PHE A 2 12.39 -32.56 -10.31
C PHE A 2 12.36 -31.03 -10.38
N ALA A 3 13.50 -30.35 -10.30
CA ALA A 3 13.57 -28.90 -10.35
C ALA A 3 14.85 -28.42 -11.06
N ASP A 4 14.69 -27.60 -12.10
CA ASP A 4 15.80 -26.90 -12.74
C ASP A 4 15.94 -25.50 -12.14
N ILE A 5 16.34 -25.46 -10.87
CA ILE A 5 16.57 -24.23 -10.11
C ILE A 5 18.04 -24.14 -9.76
N GLU A 6 18.72 -23.11 -10.27
CA GLU A 6 20.16 -22.95 -10.04
C GLU A 6 20.49 -22.78 -8.55
N GLY A 7 21.45 -23.56 -8.05
CA GLY A 7 21.89 -23.49 -6.65
C GLY A 7 20.92 -24.05 -5.63
N LEU A 8 19.90 -24.81 -6.06
CA LEU A 8 18.99 -25.53 -5.14
C LEU A 8 19.75 -26.59 -4.36
N GLN A 9 19.51 -26.64 -3.04
CA GLN A 9 20.14 -27.58 -2.09
C GLN A 9 19.05 -28.23 -1.23
N ILE A 10 18.27 -29.11 -1.85
CA ILE A 10 17.22 -29.89 -1.16
C ILE A 10 17.44 -31.35 -1.47
N ASP A 11 17.60 -32.14 -0.40
CA ASP A 11 17.76 -33.59 -0.52
C ASP A 11 16.50 -34.21 -1.15
N GLY A 12 16.69 -35.14 -2.10
CA GLY A 12 15.61 -35.85 -2.77
C GLY A 12 14.94 -35.07 -3.91
N VAL A 13 15.47 -33.89 -4.28
CA VAL A 13 15.08 -33.16 -5.50
C VAL A 13 16.16 -33.39 -6.54
N GLU A 14 15.76 -33.94 -7.68
CA GLU A 14 16.62 -34.18 -8.82
C GLU A 14 16.54 -33.03 -9.82
N ARG A 15 17.52 -32.88 -10.70
CA ARG A 15 17.48 -31.88 -11.76
C ARG A 15 16.41 -32.25 -12.80
N SER A 16 15.57 -31.31 -13.17
CA SER A 16 14.59 -31.50 -14.25
C SER A 16 15.30 -31.80 -15.57
N PRO A 17 14.92 -32.88 -16.27
CA PRO A 17 15.43 -33.14 -17.61
C PRO A 17 14.85 -32.13 -18.61
N GLU A 18 15.47 -32.05 -19.80
CA GLU A 18 14.91 -31.24 -20.89
C GLU A 18 13.59 -31.78 -21.42
N ASP A 19 13.43 -33.10 -21.40
CA ASP A 19 12.21 -33.79 -21.74
C ASP A 19 11.50 -34.28 -20.46
N TRP A 20 10.42 -33.62 -20.11
CA TRP A 20 9.63 -33.96 -18.92
C TRP A 20 9.11 -35.41 -18.92
N ARG A 21 8.98 -36.04 -20.11
CA ARG A 21 8.51 -37.43 -20.28
C ARG A 21 9.51 -38.48 -19.77
N GLU A 22 10.77 -38.09 -19.57
CA GLU A 22 11.81 -38.95 -19.01
C GLU A 22 11.68 -39.12 -17.50
N THR A 23 10.79 -38.33 -16.85
CA THR A 23 10.53 -38.48 -15.42
C THR A 23 9.49 -39.57 -15.15
N PRO A 24 9.52 -40.22 -13.98
CA PRO A 24 8.49 -41.20 -13.60
C PRO A 24 7.07 -40.59 -13.58
N GLU A 25 6.07 -41.44 -13.77
CA GLU A 25 4.66 -41.02 -13.62
C GLU A 25 4.40 -40.40 -12.24
N ASN A 26 3.45 -39.46 -12.16
CA ASN A 26 3.13 -38.69 -10.97
C ASN A 26 4.27 -37.78 -10.46
N SER A 27 5.20 -37.40 -11.32
CA SER A 27 6.26 -36.47 -10.98
C SER A 27 5.80 -35.04 -10.92
N ILE A 28 6.38 -34.29 -9.99
CA ILE A 28 6.26 -32.83 -9.91
C ILE A 28 7.53 -32.23 -10.50
N ILE A 29 7.39 -31.36 -11.52
CA ILE A 29 8.51 -30.84 -12.30
C ILE A 29 8.46 -29.30 -12.28
N PHE A 30 9.59 -28.67 -11.94
CA PHE A 30 9.75 -27.21 -11.97
C PHE A 30 10.79 -26.81 -13.01
N TYR A 31 10.40 -25.91 -13.91
CA TYR A 31 11.29 -25.23 -14.84
C TYR A 31 11.43 -23.78 -14.41
N ASP A 32 12.56 -23.43 -13.77
CA ASP A 32 12.87 -22.05 -13.40
C ASP A 32 13.42 -21.29 -14.62
N GLU A 33 13.14 -19.97 -14.67
CA GLU A 33 13.47 -19.15 -15.84
C GLU A 33 13.07 -19.85 -17.15
N ALA A 34 11.85 -20.41 -17.17
CA ALA A 34 11.38 -21.30 -18.23
C ALA A 34 11.54 -20.73 -19.66
N GLN A 35 11.63 -19.40 -19.80
CA GLN A 35 11.92 -18.74 -21.08
C GLN A 35 13.37 -18.94 -21.56
N GLN A 36 14.28 -19.43 -20.74
CA GLN A 36 15.64 -19.78 -21.17
C GLN A 36 15.68 -21.10 -21.91
N HIS A 37 14.71 -21.98 -21.66
CA HIS A 37 14.56 -23.21 -22.44
C HIS A 37 14.01 -22.86 -23.83
N GLU A 38 14.78 -23.14 -24.88
CA GLU A 38 14.45 -22.76 -26.26
C GLU A 38 13.04 -23.20 -26.67
N ARG A 39 12.63 -24.42 -26.26
CA ARG A 39 11.33 -25.01 -26.59
C ARG A 39 10.13 -24.28 -25.95
N PHE A 40 10.30 -23.68 -24.78
CA PHE A 40 9.23 -23.00 -24.08
C PHE A 40 9.18 -21.50 -24.36
N ARG A 41 10.24 -20.95 -24.94
CA ARG A 41 10.38 -19.51 -25.20
C ARG A 41 9.41 -19.02 -26.27
N SER A 42 8.95 -17.79 -26.13
CA SER A 42 8.15 -17.11 -27.16
C SER A 42 8.90 -17.00 -28.48
N GLY A 43 8.17 -17.13 -29.59
CA GLY A 43 8.74 -17.11 -30.96
C GLY A 43 9.18 -18.46 -31.45
N THR A 44 9.27 -19.51 -30.65
CA THR A 44 9.49 -20.87 -31.10
C THR A 44 8.21 -21.52 -31.61
N SER A 45 8.32 -22.36 -32.63
CA SER A 45 7.16 -23.06 -33.18
C SER A 45 6.88 -24.33 -32.38
N ALA A 46 5.89 -24.27 -31.50
CA ALA A 46 5.41 -25.42 -30.73
C ALA A 46 4.99 -26.59 -31.64
N ASN A 47 4.49 -26.30 -32.83
CA ASN A 47 4.02 -27.33 -33.79
C ASN A 47 5.12 -28.26 -34.31
N LYS A 48 6.39 -27.95 -34.05
CA LYS A 48 7.53 -28.76 -34.47
C LYS A 48 8.21 -29.51 -33.30
N ASP A 49 7.86 -29.17 -32.07
CA ASP A 49 8.44 -29.79 -30.88
C ASP A 49 7.43 -30.76 -30.23
N GLU A 50 7.71 -32.05 -30.36
CA GLU A 50 6.85 -33.10 -29.85
C GLU A 50 6.73 -33.06 -28.32
N ILE A 51 7.78 -32.66 -27.60
CA ILE A 51 7.81 -32.55 -26.15
C ILE A 51 6.81 -31.48 -25.70
N VAL A 52 6.79 -30.35 -26.40
CA VAL A 52 5.84 -29.26 -26.13
C VAL A 52 4.42 -29.68 -26.46
N GLN A 53 4.20 -30.36 -27.60
CA GLN A 53 2.87 -30.83 -27.95
C GLN A 53 2.31 -31.85 -26.98
N LYS A 54 3.14 -32.74 -26.45
CA LYS A 54 2.73 -33.74 -25.46
C LYS A 54 2.29 -33.14 -24.11
N LEU A 55 2.60 -31.86 -23.85
CA LEU A 55 2.06 -31.17 -22.67
C LEU A 55 0.53 -31.20 -22.60
N GLN A 56 -0.17 -31.33 -23.72
CA GLN A 56 -1.63 -31.48 -23.74
C GLN A 56 -2.15 -32.69 -22.97
N VAL A 57 -1.33 -33.73 -22.84
CA VAL A 57 -1.70 -35.01 -22.24
C VAL A 57 -0.92 -35.35 -20.96
N HIS A 58 -0.12 -34.39 -20.43
CA HIS A 58 0.70 -34.61 -19.23
C HIS A 58 -0.11 -35.17 -18.06
N ARG A 59 -1.38 -34.80 -17.95
CA ARG A 59 -2.27 -35.27 -16.88
C ARG A 59 -2.58 -36.77 -16.97
N HIS A 60 -2.48 -37.37 -18.15
CA HIS A 60 -2.71 -38.82 -18.30
C HIS A 60 -1.63 -39.64 -17.58
N THR A 61 -0.46 -39.08 -17.41
CA THR A 61 0.66 -39.67 -16.68
C THR A 61 0.84 -39.07 -15.28
N GLY A 62 -0.11 -38.28 -14.83
CA GLY A 62 -0.12 -37.70 -13.46
C GLY A 62 0.95 -36.64 -13.22
N HIS A 63 1.54 -36.07 -14.25
CA HIS A 63 2.58 -35.04 -14.08
C HIS A 63 1.97 -33.68 -13.72
N ASP A 64 2.56 -33.02 -12.71
CA ASP A 64 2.35 -31.60 -12.41
C ASP A 64 3.56 -30.81 -12.85
N ILE A 65 3.40 -29.91 -13.83
CA ILE A 65 4.51 -29.16 -14.44
C ILE A 65 4.34 -27.66 -14.13
N TYR A 66 5.35 -27.08 -13.48
CA TYR A 66 5.41 -25.69 -13.08
C TYR A 66 6.42 -24.91 -13.92
N PHE A 67 5.96 -23.86 -14.57
CA PHE A 67 6.81 -22.94 -15.32
C PHE A 67 6.97 -21.64 -14.51
N ILE A 68 8.18 -21.37 -14.04
CA ILE A 68 8.53 -20.14 -13.34
C ILE A 68 9.14 -19.19 -14.35
N THR A 69 8.57 -17.98 -14.46
CA THR A 69 9.02 -16.98 -15.43
C THR A 69 8.70 -15.56 -14.95
N GLN A 70 9.45 -14.59 -15.40
CA GLN A 70 9.22 -13.17 -15.08
C GLN A 70 7.96 -12.61 -15.78
N SER A 71 7.56 -13.21 -16.90
CA SER A 71 6.35 -12.80 -17.64
C SER A 71 5.83 -13.96 -18.48
N THR A 72 4.51 -14.16 -18.47
CA THR A 72 3.85 -15.12 -19.36
C THR A 72 4.09 -14.85 -20.84
N ARG A 73 4.41 -13.59 -21.21
CA ARG A 73 4.74 -13.19 -22.60
C ARG A 73 6.05 -13.76 -23.12
N PHE A 74 6.93 -14.20 -22.23
CA PHE A 74 8.21 -14.80 -22.61
C PHE A 74 8.05 -16.26 -22.97
N LEU A 75 6.91 -16.87 -22.63
CA LEU A 75 6.60 -18.24 -22.98
C LEU A 75 5.86 -18.34 -24.31
N ASN A 76 6.02 -19.48 -24.96
CA ASN A 76 5.30 -19.85 -26.16
C ASN A 76 3.77 -19.82 -25.91
N SER A 77 2.99 -19.33 -26.87
CA SER A 77 1.53 -19.24 -26.73
C SER A 77 0.87 -20.59 -26.48
N PHE A 78 1.39 -21.64 -27.09
CA PHE A 78 0.89 -23.00 -26.89
C PHE A 78 1.05 -23.45 -25.43
N VAL A 79 2.20 -23.17 -24.82
CA VAL A 79 2.44 -23.46 -23.40
C VAL A 79 1.48 -22.62 -22.53
N THR A 80 1.36 -21.31 -22.79
CA THR A 80 0.49 -20.43 -21.99
C THR A 80 -0.98 -20.79 -22.10
N ASP A 81 -1.42 -21.31 -23.25
CA ASP A 81 -2.82 -21.73 -23.46
C ASP A 81 -3.17 -23.04 -22.70
N LEU A 82 -2.15 -23.81 -22.30
CA LEU A 82 -2.29 -25.03 -21.50
C LEU A 82 -2.24 -24.79 -19.99
N ILE A 83 -1.82 -23.59 -19.55
CA ILE A 83 -1.73 -23.26 -18.13
C ILE A 83 -3.12 -23.32 -17.47
N GLY A 84 -3.27 -24.19 -16.50
CA GLY A 84 -4.49 -24.30 -15.71
C GLY A 84 -4.55 -23.34 -14.54
N GLU A 85 -3.40 -22.99 -13.98
CA GLU A 85 -3.28 -22.12 -12.80
C GLU A 85 -2.15 -21.11 -12.98
N HIS A 86 -2.40 -19.85 -12.64
CA HIS A 86 -1.39 -18.79 -12.69
C HIS A 86 -1.30 -18.08 -11.35
N TYR A 87 -0.14 -18.16 -10.71
CA TYR A 87 0.21 -17.42 -9.51
C TYR A 87 1.17 -16.29 -9.87
N HIS A 88 0.77 -15.05 -9.62
CA HIS A 88 1.61 -13.87 -9.82
C HIS A 88 2.03 -13.29 -8.49
N LEU A 89 3.34 -13.25 -8.27
CA LEU A 89 3.94 -12.72 -7.05
C LEU A 89 4.39 -11.28 -7.29
N HIS A 90 3.77 -10.35 -6.60
CA HIS A 90 4.14 -8.93 -6.62
C HIS A 90 4.77 -8.54 -5.29
N ARG A 91 5.99 -8.00 -5.33
CA ARG A 91 6.70 -7.50 -4.15
C ARG A 91 6.51 -5.99 -3.99
N PRO A 92 5.60 -5.52 -3.13
CA PRO A 92 5.35 -4.09 -2.97
C PRO A 92 6.55 -3.41 -2.29
N TYR A 93 7.04 -2.34 -2.88
CA TYR A 93 8.05 -1.44 -2.31
C TYR A 93 9.34 -2.10 -1.81
N GLY A 94 9.66 -3.30 -2.25
CA GLY A 94 10.81 -4.05 -1.75
C GLY A 94 10.63 -4.64 -0.35
N ALA A 95 9.40 -4.72 0.16
CA ALA A 95 9.09 -5.34 1.45
C ALA A 95 9.47 -6.83 1.48
N LYS A 96 9.59 -7.40 2.68
CA LYS A 96 9.87 -8.84 2.87
C LYS A 96 8.58 -9.68 2.83
N LEU A 97 7.67 -9.29 1.96
CA LEU A 97 6.41 -9.99 1.70
C LEU A 97 6.08 -9.89 0.21
N ALA A 98 5.29 -10.83 -0.29
CA ALA A 98 4.71 -10.80 -1.62
C ALA A 98 3.18 -10.77 -1.54
N SER A 99 2.55 -9.97 -2.39
CA SER A 99 1.14 -10.13 -2.71
C SER A 99 1.03 -11.17 -3.81
N VAL A 100 0.29 -12.23 -3.57
CA VAL A 100 0.08 -13.33 -4.52
C VAL A 100 -1.32 -13.20 -5.10
N TYR A 101 -1.41 -13.16 -6.41
CA TYR A 101 -2.66 -13.14 -7.16
C TYR A 101 -2.82 -14.45 -7.91
N TYR A 102 -4.02 -15.03 -7.89
CA TYR A 102 -4.33 -16.31 -8.50
C TYR A 102 -5.41 -16.18 -9.57
N TRP A 103 -5.21 -16.83 -10.71
CA TRP A 103 -6.21 -16.99 -11.78
C TRP A 103 -6.20 -18.43 -12.31
N ARG A 104 -7.35 -18.87 -12.76
CA ARG A 104 -7.42 -20.04 -13.64
C ARG A 104 -7.01 -19.62 -15.05
N GLY A 105 -5.94 -20.24 -15.54
CA GLY A 105 -5.36 -19.91 -16.84
C GLY A 105 -4.40 -18.73 -16.82
N ALA A 106 -3.59 -18.66 -17.87
CA ALA A 106 -2.52 -17.67 -17.96
C ALA A 106 -3.04 -16.23 -18.12
N GLN A 107 -2.65 -15.35 -17.21
CA GLN A 107 -2.93 -13.92 -17.30
C GLN A 107 -1.81 -13.20 -18.04
N LYS A 108 -2.13 -12.53 -19.16
CA LYS A 108 -1.13 -11.84 -20.00
C LYS A 108 -0.63 -10.52 -19.42
N GLN A 109 -1.41 -9.86 -18.56
CA GLN A 109 -1.08 -8.57 -17.95
C GLN A 109 -1.36 -8.59 -16.44
N PRO A 110 -0.66 -9.42 -15.66
CA PRO A 110 -0.96 -9.62 -14.24
C PRO A 110 -0.69 -8.37 -13.38
N ASN A 111 0.11 -7.43 -13.88
CA ASN A 111 0.43 -6.19 -13.18
C ASN A 111 -0.63 -5.08 -13.33
N SER A 112 -1.61 -5.23 -14.25
CA SER A 112 -2.67 -4.24 -14.41
C SER A 112 -3.67 -4.31 -13.24
N GLU A 113 -4.18 -3.16 -12.78
CA GLU A 113 -5.17 -3.12 -11.69
C GLU A 113 -6.43 -3.91 -12.06
N ALA A 114 -6.91 -3.77 -13.30
CA ALA A 114 -8.07 -4.54 -13.79
C ALA A 114 -7.85 -6.06 -13.79
N ALA A 115 -6.61 -6.55 -13.97
CA ALA A 115 -6.31 -7.97 -13.82
C ALA A 115 -6.30 -8.40 -12.36
N LYS A 116 -5.70 -7.61 -11.48
CA LYS A 116 -5.66 -7.87 -10.04
C LYS A 116 -7.05 -7.91 -9.42
N GLU A 117 -7.93 -6.99 -9.81
CA GLU A 117 -9.34 -6.97 -9.38
C GLU A 117 -10.11 -8.22 -9.82
N ARG A 118 -9.76 -8.79 -10.97
CA ARG A 118 -10.36 -10.03 -11.49
C ARG A 118 -9.64 -11.30 -11.04
N SER A 119 -8.67 -11.21 -10.11
CA SER A 119 -8.07 -12.40 -9.54
C SER A 119 -9.11 -13.20 -8.75
N GLU A 120 -9.13 -14.51 -8.91
CA GLU A 120 -10.06 -15.39 -8.19
C GLU A 120 -9.70 -15.47 -6.70
N ASN A 121 -8.42 -15.29 -6.39
CA ASN A 121 -7.92 -15.21 -5.03
C ASN A 121 -6.72 -14.27 -4.95
N ASN A 122 -6.57 -13.57 -3.82
CA ASN A 122 -5.38 -12.82 -3.50
C ASN A 122 -5.06 -12.95 -2.00
N PHE A 123 -3.78 -13.08 -1.69
CA PHE A 123 -3.30 -13.15 -0.32
C PHE A 123 -1.89 -12.61 -0.20
N GLN A 124 -1.48 -12.31 1.02
CA GLN A 124 -0.10 -11.91 1.32
C GLN A 124 0.68 -13.07 1.90
N SER A 125 1.88 -13.29 1.37
CA SER A 125 2.82 -14.29 1.86
C SER A 125 4.10 -13.62 2.33
N VAL A 126 4.50 -13.88 3.56
CA VAL A 126 5.80 -13.44 4.09
C VAL A 126 6.85 -14.42 3.61
N TYR A 127 8.00 -13.92 3.16
CA TYR A 127 9.10 -14.81 2.76
C TYR A 127 9.60 -15.63 3.94
N PRO A 128 9.48 -16.97 3.90
CA PRO A 128 9.95 -17.82 4.98
C PRO A 128 11.48 -17.81 5.03
N LYS A 129 12.03 -17.47 6.18
CA LYS A 129 13.49 -17.29 6.35
C LYS A 129 14.27 -18.57 6.10
N ASP A 130 13.65 -19.72 6.37
CA ASP A 130 14.30 -21.02 6.25
C ASP A 130 14.52 -21.41 4.78
N VAL A 131 13.64 -20.99 3.88
CA VAL A 131 13.76 -21.25 2.43
C VAL A 131 15.02 -20.59 1.84
N PHE A 132 15.46 -19.44 2.39
CA PHE A 132 16.68 -18.76 1.91
C PHE A 132 17.96 -19.59 2.09
N LYS A 133 17.93 -20.62 2.92
CA LYS A 133 19.06 -21.52 3.12
C LYS A 133 19.08 -22.68 2.12
N LEU A 134 17.96 -22.91 1.44
CA LEU A 134 17.77 -24.05 0.55
C LEU A 134 18.24 -23.80 -0.88
N TYR A 135 18.52 -22.55 -1.22
CA TYR A 135 19.08 -22.22 -2.53
C TYR A 135 19.98 -21.00 -2.46
N LYS A 136 20.97 -20.95 -3.32
CA LYS A 136 21.93 -19.85 -3.43
C LYS A 136 21.43 -18.87 -4.50
N SER A 137 20.70 -17.85 -4.07
CA SER A 137 20.30 -16.73 -4.94
C SER A 137 21.46 -15.78 -5.22
N ALA A 138 21.28 -14.83 -6.13
CA ALA A 138 22.29 -13.86 -6.56
C ALA A 138 23.11 -13.25 -5.40
N THR A 139 24.39 -13.05 -5.65
CA THR A 139 25.39 -12.58 -4.66
C THR A 139 25.20 -11.14 -4.18
N ALA A 140 24.30 -10.37 -4.77
CA ALA A 140 24.08 -8.97 -4.43
C ALA A 140 22.60 -8.61 -4.29
N HIS A 141 22.16 -8.34 -3.05
CA HIS A 141 20.81 -7.85 -2.77
C HIS A 141 20.75 -6.33 -2.91
N HIS A 142 20.39 -5.82 -4.11
CA HIS A 142 20.25 -4.38 -4.35
C HIS A 142 18.85 -3.82 -4.09
N VAL A 143 17.89 -4.65 -3.69
CA VAL A 143 16.51 -4.18 -3.46
C VAL A 143 16.42 -3.46 -2.11
N LYS A 144 16.47 -2.13 -2.14
CA LYS A 144 16.23 -1.28 -0.97
C LYS A 144 14.73 -1.03 -0.80
N PHE A 145 14.24 -1.14 0.43
CA PHE A 145 12.89 -0.71 0.77
C PHE A 145 12.74 0.79 0.47
N LYS A 146 11.76 1.15 -0.35
CA LYS A 146 11.47 2.56 -0.71
C LYS A 146 10.01 2.86 -0.37
N ILE A 147 9.80 3.80 0.55
CA ILE A 147 8.47 4.32 0.82
C ILE A 147 8.10 5.28 -0.32
N PRO A 148 6.95 5.10 -0.99
CA PRO A 148 6.51 6.03 -2.02
C PRO A 148 6.29 7.43 -1.43
N THR A 149 6.80 8.44 -2.11
CA THR A 149 6.65 9.85 -1.70
C THR A 149 5.18 10.28 -1.56
N LYS A 150 4.28 9.65 -2.31
CA LYS A 150 2.82 9.86 -2.19
C LYS A 150 2.29 9.50 -0.80
N ILE A 151 2.73 8.37 -0.23
CA ILE A 151 2.32 7.96 1.12
C ILE A 151 2.87 8.95 2.16
N LEU A 152 4.12 9.38 2.01
CA LEU A 152 4.72 10.38 2.91
C LEU A 152 3.97 11.71 2.82
N GLY A 153 3.59 12.13 1.62
CA GLY A 153 2.78 13.34 1.38
C GLY A 153 1.40 13.28 2.04
N THR A 154 0.67 12.17 1.91
CA THR A 154 -0.64 12.01 2.58
C THR A 154 -0.54 12.03 4.09
N PHE A 155 0.51 11.41 4.67
CA PHE A 155 0.77 11.49 6.10
C PHE A 155 1.10 12.91 6.57
N ALA A 156 1.92 13.66 5.81
CA ALA A 156 2.24 15.05 6.13
C ALA A 156 0.98 15.94 6.12
N ILE A 157 0.11 15.76 5.12
CA ILE A 157 -1.18 16.49 5.04
C ILE A 157 -2.08 16.13 6.23
N ALA A 158 -2.20 14.84 6.57
CA ALA A 158 -3.01 14.39 7.69
C ALA A 158 -2.52 14.97 9.03
N LEU A 159 -1.20 14.95 9.27
CA LEU A 159 -0.59 15.56 10.45
C LEU A 159 -0.77 17.09 10.48
N GLY A 160 -0.65 17.75 9.32
CA GLY A 160 -0.93 19.18 9.20
C GLY A 160 -2.36 19.54 9.54
N MET A 161 -3.35 18.77 9.05
CA MET A 161 -4.75 18.95 9.39
C MET A 161 -5.01 18.70 10.89
N LEU A 162 -4.44 17.65 11.45
CA LEU A 162 -4.57 17.37 12.89
C LEU A 162 -3.97 18.52 13.73
N GLY A 163 -2.77 18.99 13.37
CA GLY A 163 -2.14 20.15 14.04
C GLY A 163 -2.97 21.41 13.90
N PHE A 164 -3.58 21.65 12.74
CA PHE A 164 -4.46 22.79 12.52
C PHE A 164 -5.74 22.73 13.38
N VAL A 165 -6.36 21.54 13.46
CA VAL A 165 -7.52 21.33 14.33
C VAL A 165 -7.15 21.56 15.79
N LEU A 166 -6.03 21.00 16.26
CA LEU A 166 -5.55 21.24 17.63
C LEU A 166 -5.26 22.73 17.85
N TYR A 167 -4.62 23.42 16.90
CA TYR A 167 -4.41 24.87 16.99
C TYR A 167 -5.73 25.64 17.15
N LEU A 168 -6.77 25.30 16.37
CA LEU A 168 -8.08 25.93 16.49
C LEU A 168 -8.74 25.67 17.86
N VAL A 169 -8.62 24.46 18.39
CA VAL A 169 -9.17 24.09 19.70
C VAL A 169 -8.46 24.81 20.86
N TYR A 170 -7.15 24.96 20.76
CA TYR A 170 -6.34 25.62 21.80
C TYR A 170 -6.25 27.14 21.66
N LYS A 171 -6.73 27.72 20.55
CA LYS A 171 -6.75 29.15 20.37
C LYS A 171 -7.75 29.79 21.35
N PRO A 172 -7.34 30.78 22.20
CA PRO A 172 -8.19 31.34 23.26
C PRO A 172 -9.50 31.95 22.72
N GLU A 173 -9.51 32.46 21.49
CA GLU A 173 -10.71 33.03 20.85
C GLU A 173 -11.77 31.94 20.53
N THR A 174 -11.35 30.72 20.18
CA THR A 174 -12.28 29.62 19.88
C THR A 174 -12.76 28.92 21.15
N GLN A 175 -12.02 28.93 22.22
CA GLN A 175 -12.47 28.39 23.52
C GLN A 175 -13.72 29.12 24.05
N SER A 176 -13.85 30.44 23.79
CA SER A 176 -15.02 31.18 24.18
C SER A 176 -16.29 30.69 23.48
N PHE A 177 -16.18 30.21 22.25
CA PHE A 177 -17.30 29.68 21.48
C PHE A 177 -17.81 28.32 22.02
N PHE A 178 -16.88 27.44 22.46
CA PHE A 178 -17.24 26.15 22.99
C PHE A 178 -17.61 26.15 24.49
N THR A 179 -17.08 27.09 25.27
CA THR A 179 -17.29 27.13 26.73
C THR A 179 -18.40 28.10 27.14
N GLY A 180 -18.97 28.87 26.22
CA GLY A 180 -20.02 29.87 26.50
C GLY A 180 -19.56 31.01 27.40
N LYS A 181 -18.24 31.13 27.68
CA LYS A 181 -17.71 32.23 28.47
C LYS A 181 -17.54 33.47 27.59
N PRO A 182 -18.10 34.61 27.95
CA PRO A 182 -17.93 35.83 27.18
C PRO A 182 -16.46 36.25 27.13
N VAL A 183 -16.00 36.64 25.96
CA VAL A 183 -14.63 37.15 25.77
C VAL A 183 -14.40 38.32 26.73
N GLN A 184 -13.26 38.35 27.41
CA GLN A 184 -12.90 39.40 28.37
C GLN A 184 -12.96 40.83 27.77
N GLU A 185 -12.93 40.97 26.46
CA GLU A 185 -13.06 42.22 25.72
C GLU A 185 -14.41 42.96 26.01
N LYS A 186 -15.53 42.22 26.17
CA LYS A 186 -16.82 42.82 26.51
C LYS A 186 -16.83 43.37 27.95
N GLN A 187 -16.04 42.80 28.88
CA GLN A 187 -15.93 43.29 30.24
C GLN A 187 -15.08 44.57 30.33
N GLY A 188 -14.10 44.73 29.46
CA GLY A 188 -13.31 45.96 29.37
C GLY A 188 -14.16 47.16 28.87
N ILE A 189 -14.89 46.96 27.77
CA ILE A 189 -15.74 48.00 27.16
C ILE A 189 -16.86 48.41 28.13
N GLN A 190 -17.44 47.47 28.87
CA GLN A 190 -18.51 47.78 29.80
C GLN A 190 -18.01 48.56 30.99
N LYS A 191 -16.81 48.27 31.52
CA LYS A 191 -16.16 49.10 32.56
C LYS A 191 -15.79 50.48 32.12
N GLU A 192 -15.29 50.66 30.88
CA GLU A 192 -15.00 51.96 30.31
C GLU A 192 -16.28 52.81 30.15
N LEU A 193 -17.37 52.21 29.68
CA LEU A 193 -18.67 52.89 29.55
C LEU A 193 -19.23 53.32 30.92
N GLU A 194 -19.16 52.48 31.95
CA GLU A 194 -19.56 52.81 33.29
C GLU A 194 -18.71 53.95 33.90
N GLN A 195 -17.39 53.92 33.66
CA GLN A 195 -16.50 55.00 34.12
C GLN A 195 -16.77 56.34 33.42
N GLN A 196 -17.07 56.29 32.13
CA GLN A 196 -17.47 57.53 31.40
C GLN A 196 -18.79 58.08 31.91
N GLN A 197 -19.78 57.24 32.15
CA GLN A 197 -21.08 57.70 32.68
C GLN A 197 -20.95 58.31 34.05
N VAL A 198 -20.15 57.70 34.97
CA VAL A 198 -19.88 58.24 36.31
C VAL A 198 -19.17 59.60 36.23
N SER A 199 -18.18 59.74 35.34
CA SER A 199 -17.44 60.98 35.12
C SER A 199 -18.33 62.11 34.58
N GLU A 200 -19.26 61.80 33.66
CA GLU A 200 -20.23 62.79 33.19
C GLU A 200 -21.24 63.21 34.23
N LEU A 201 -21.71 62.26 35.06
CA LEU A 201 -22.62 62.53 36.18
C LEU A 201 -21.95 63.45 37.19
N ASP A 202 -20.73 63.17 37.60
CA ASP A 202 -19.95 64.00 38.54
C ASP A 202 -19.71 65.43 37.97
N LYS A 203 -19.48 65.59 36.69
CA LYS A 203 -19.40 66.92 36.04
C LYS A 203 -20.71 67.65 36.08
N LYS A 204 -21.84 67.02 35.85
CA LYS A 204 -23.16 67.62 35.93
C LYS A 204 -23.50 68.00 37.36
N VAL A 205 -23.17 67.18 38.33
CA VAL A 205 -23.38 67.48 39.77
C VAL A 205 -22.54 68.68 40.22
N LYS A 206 -21.26 68.77 39.76
CA LYS A 206 -20.42 69.97 40.08
C LYS A 206 -21.00 71.25 39.47
N LEU A 207 -21.40 71.22 38.21
CA LEU A 207 -22.03 72.37 37.56
C LEU A 207 -23.31 72.83 38.27
N CYS A 208 -24.14 71.92 38.70
CA CYS A 208 -25.33 72.18 39.49
C CYS A 208 -24.99 72.82 40.85
N GLN A 209 -23.97 72.33 41.56
CA GLN A 209 -23.50 72.92 42.83
C GLN A 209 -22.97 74.35 42.66
N GLU A 210 -22.24 74.64 41.56
CA GLU A 210 -21.70 75.97 41.27
C GLU A 210 -22.79 76.97 40.88
N GLN A 211 -23.76 76.56 40.04
CA GLN A 211 -24.83 77.45 39.58
C GLN A 211 -25.87 77.73 40.63
N PHE A 212 -26.28 76.73 41.40
CA PHE A 212 -27.42 76.86 42.31
C PHE A 212 -27.05 76.88 43.77
N LYS A 213 -25.78 76.70 44.13
CA LYS A 213 -25.28 76.58 45.53
C LYS A 213 -26.01 75.49 46.35
N TRP A 214 -26.46 74.43 45.63
CA TRP A 214 -27.16 73.31 46.25
C TRP A 214 -26.19 72.25 46.81
N THR A 215 -26.63 71.46 47.76
CA THR A 215 -25.84 70.34 48.25
C THR A 215 -25.81 69.21 47.25
N LYS A 216 -24.81 68.30 47.31
CA LYS A 216 -24.65 67.18 46.36
C LYS A 216 -25.92 66.30 46.29
N GLN A 217 -26.65 66.12 47.40
CA GLN A 217 -27.90 65.40 47.45
C GLN A 217 -29.08 66.09 46.74
N GLN A 218 -29.03 67.38 46.56
CA GLN A 218 -30.06 68.15 45.83
C GLN A 218 -29.79 68.27 44.34
N CYS A 219 -28.57 67.88 43.89
CA CYS A 219 -28.14 67.89 42.48
C CYS A 219 -28.08 66.46 41.87
N LEU A 220 -28.31 65.39 42.62
CA LEU A 220 -28.49 64.03 42.16
C LEU A 220 -29.97 63.73 41.93
#